data_b9755470710fafd26dc68e3072527512
#
_entry.id   b9755470710fafd26dc68e3072527512
#
_cell.length_a   1.000
_cell.length_b   1.000
_cell.length_c   1.000
_cell.angle_alpha   90.00
_cell.angle_beta   90.00
_cell.angle_gamma   90.00
#
_symmetry.space_group_name_H-M   'P 1'
#
loop_
_entity.id
_entity.type
_entity.pdbx_description
1 polymer ?
#
loop_
_entity_poly.entity_id
_entity_poly.type
_entity_poly.pdbx_seq_one_letter_code
_entity_poly.pdbx_strand_id
1 'polypeptide(L)'
;HDGRLDSLIDSLMIKKYKIFNTETLDKVQHEVWEINNLTSISNIINFFKNTEKLYIADGHHRMASSFRNNKNQMCLAYIVSKNELKTHAFHRLISNINSPKSIIEKLNNNFKMRKIEKPNPESDDLQFYINNNWYTLSAGNVSDRFSENLQVTKLSQLVLKPIFGIMDERKNKNVQFIPGNINIQNYIKNNVKKND
;
A
#
# COMPACT_ATOMS: atom_id res chain seq x y z
N HIS A 1 7.91 -16.32 -10.52
CA HIS A 1 7.68 -17.32 -9.45
C HIS A 1 7.30 -18.64 -10.13
N ASP A 2 8.08 -19.68 -9.95
CA ASP A 2 7.91 -20.96 -10.65
C ASP A 2 7.26 -22.06 -9.77
N GLY A 3 6.72 -21.69 -8.62
CA GLY A 3 6.06 -22.61 -7.68
C GLY A 3 6.98 -23.58 -6.93
N ARG A 4 8.28 -23.60 -7.23
CA ARG A 4 9.22 -24.55 -6.58
C ARG A 4 9.36 -24.31 -5.07
N LEU A 5 9.34 -23.03 -4.65
CA LEU A 5 9.41 -22.71 -3.22
C LEU A 5 8.12 -23.14 -2.52
N ASP A 6 6.96 -22.91 -3.11
CA ASP A 6 5.67 -23.28 -2.53
C ASP A 6 5.61 -24.78 -2.34
N SER A 7 5.96 -25.57 -3.38
CA SER A 7 6.02 -27.03 -3.28
C SER A 7 7.01 -27.53 -2.22
N LEU A 8 8.14 -26.86 -2.07
CA LEU A 8 9.11 -27.18 -1.00
C LEU A 8 8.51 -26.89 0.38
N ILE A 9 7.92 -25.71 0.58
CA ILE A 9 7.28 -25.30 1.84
C ILE A 9 6.13 -26.26 2.19
N ASP A 10 5.24 -26.54 1.23
CA ASP A 10 4.10 -27.46 1.44
C ASP A 10 4.57 -28.85 1.88
N SER A 11 5.65 -29.35 1.32
CA SER A 11 6.25 -30.63 1.74
C SER A 11 6.81 -30.62 3.16
N LEU A 12 7.14 -29.45 3.68
CA LEU A 12 7.69 -29.24 5.02
C LEU A 12 6.62 -28.92 6.08
N MET A 13 5.42 -28.50 5.67
CA MET A 13 4.30 -28.22 6.58
C MET A 13 3.65 -29.51 7.09
N ILE A 14 4.47 -30.37 7.70
CA ILE A 14 4.03 -31.62 8.30
C ILE A 14 3.55 -31.33 9.70
N LYS A 15 2.46 -31.98 10.14
CA LYS A 15 1.81 -31.77 11.45
C LYS A 15 2.77 -31.80 12.66
N LYS A 16 3.82 -32.61 12.63
CA LYS A 16 4.81 -32.72 13.71
C LYS A 16 5.69 -31.48 13.92
N TYR A 17 5.77 -30.60 12.92
CA TYR A 17 6.57 -29.38 13.01
C TYR A 17 5.74 -28.14 13.30
N LYS A 18 4.42 -28.30 13.47
CA LYS A 18 3.54 -27.18 13.84
C LYS A 18 3.75 -26.87 15.32
N ILE A 19 4.26 -25.67 15.59
CA ILE A 19 4.57 -25.20 16.95
C ILE A 19 3.51 -24.25 17.50
N PHE A 20 2.68 -23.69 16.63
CA PHE A 20 1.65 -22.73 17.02
C PHE A 20 0.46 -22.80 16.10
N ASN A 21 -0.74 -22.64 16.67
CA ASN A 21 -2.00 -22.50 15.93
C ASN A 21 -2.96 -21.62 16.75
N THR A 22 -3.47 -20.57 16.15
CA THR A 22 -4.47 -19.69 16.80
C THR A 22 -5.41 -19.10 15.76
N GLU A 23 -6.57 -18.68 16.21
CA GLU A 23 -7.52 -17.91 15.42
C GLU A 23 -7.65 -16.51 16.03
N THR A 24 -7.56 -15.49 15.20
CA THR A 24 -7.76 -14.09 15.60
C THR A 24 -9.23 -13.71 15.63
N LEU A 25 -9.57 -12.57 16.22
CA LEU A 25 -10.96 -12.10 16.38
C LEU A 25 -11.69 -11.90 15.03
N ASP A 26 -10.95 -11.65 13.96
CA ASP A 26 -11.46 -11.56 12.58
C ASP A 26 -11.56 -12.93 11.89
N LYS A 27 -11.43 -14.03 12.66
CA LYS A 27 -11.53 -15.42 12.22
C LYS A 27 -10.45 -15.85 11.21
N VAL A 28 -9.31 -15.19 11.25
CA VAL A 28 -8.12 -15.61 10.48
C VAL A 28 -7.34 -16.64 11.30
N GLN A 29 -7.08 -17.80 10.69
CA GLN A 29 -6.23 -18.83 11.29
C GLN A 29 -4.76 -18.54 11.03
N HIS A 30 -3.96 -18.57 12.09
CA HIS A 30 -2.51 -18.42 12.04
C HIS A 30 -1.87 -19.71 12.51
N GLU A 31 -1.06 -20.29 11.65
CA GLU A 31 -0.33 -21.51 11.92
C GLU A 31 1.16 -21.27 11.68
N VAL A 32 1.99 -21.79 12.58
CA VAL A 32 3.45 -21.65 12.49
C VAL A 32 4.10 -23.01 12.59
N TRP A 33 4.99 -23.28 11.65
CA TRP A 33 5.83 -24.49 11.64
C TRP A 33 7.29 -24.10 11.83
N GLU A 34 8.00 -24.88 12.60
CA GLU A 34 9.44 -24.76 12.75
C GLU A 34 10.14 -25.74 11.79
N ILE A 35 11.13 -25.24 11.07
CA ILE A 35 12.01 -26.03 10.24
C ILE A 35 13.40 -26.06 10.88
N ASN A 36 13.76 -27.17 11.53
CA ASN A 36 15.02 -27.36 12.21
C ASN A 36 15.91 -28.44 11.55
N ASN A 37 15.42 -29.08 10.50
CA ASN A 37 16.18 -30.09 9.75
C ASN A 37 17.20 -29.39 8.84
N LEU A 38 18.50 -29.72 9.01
CA LEU A 38 19.59 -29.07 8.27
C LEU A 38 19.49 -29.23 6.74
N THR A 39 18.98 -30.36 6.25
CA THR A 39 18.80 -30.59 4.81
C THR A 39 17.73 -29.65 4.26
N SER A 40 16.62 -29.53 4.94
CA SER A 40 15.53 -28.62 4.56
C SER A 40 15.98 -27.16 4.59
N ILE A 41 16.69 -26.76 5.62
CA ILE A 41 17.28 -25.41 5.73
C ILE A 41 18.24 -25.15 4.57
N SER A 42 19.12 -26.10 4.26
CA SER A 42 20.06 -25.98 3.13
C SER A 42 19.35 -25.85 1.78
N ASN A 43 18.26 -26.59 1.58
CA ASN A 43 17.45 -26.48 0.36
C ASN A 43 16.81 -25.09 0.21
N ILE A 44 16.27 -24.54 1.30
CA ILE A 44 15.70 -23.17 1.32
C ILE A 44 16.80 -22.14 1.04
N ILE A 45 17.95 -22.25 1.70
CA ILE A 45 19.10 -21.36 1.48
C ILE A 45 19.53 -21.40 0.01
N ASN A 46 19.67 -22.61 -0.57
CA ASN A 46 20.05 -22.76 -1.96
C ASN A 46 19.01 -22.18 -2.93
N PHE A 47 17.73 -22.31 -2.62
CA PHE A 47 16.68 -21.63 -3.39
C PHE A 47 16.89 -20.12 -3.41
N PHE A 48 17.09 -19.50 -2.25
CA PHE A 48 17.28 -18.05 -2.17
C PHE A 48 18.62 -17.56 -2.72
N LYS A 49 19.68 -18.36 -2.68
CA LYS A 49 20.95 -18.04 -3.37
C LYS A 49 20.79 -17.87 -4.87
N ASN A 50 19.84 -18.59 -5.48
CA ASN A 50 19.54 -18.51 -6.89
C ASN A 50 18.40 -17.51 -7.22
N THR A 51 17.89 -16.83 -6.21
CA THR A 51 16.86 -15.78 -6.39
C THR A 51 17.55 -14.46 -6.70
N GLU A 52 17.31 -13.92 -7.88
CA GLU A 52 17.99 -12.72 -8.35
C GLU A 52 17.67 -11.50 -7.49
N LYS A 53 16.40 -11.31 -7.11
CA LYS A 53 15.92 -10.13 -6.37
C LYS A 53 14.79 -10.47 -5.41
N LEU A 54 14.81 -9.82 -4.25
CA LEU A 54 13.69 -9.72 -3.32
C LEU A 54 13.26 -8.26 -3.22
N TYR A 55 11.96 -8.03 -3.09
CA TYR A 55 11.40 -6.69 -2.97
C TYR A 55 10.88 -6.46 -1.56
N ILE A 56 11.23 -5.32 -0.98
CA ILE A 56 10.71 -4.93 0.35
C ILE A 56 9.30 -4.39 0.15
N ALA A 57 8.29 -5.16 0.55
CA ALA A 57 6.89 -4.73 0.49
C ALA A 57 6.53 -3.79 1.64
N ASP A 58 7.08 -4.05 2.84
CA ASP A 58 6.92 -3.21 4.02
C ASP A 58 8.16 -3.30 4.92
N GLY A 59 8.27 -2.40 5.90
CA GLY A 59 9.35 -2.43 6.89
C GLY A 59 10.66 -1.82 6.39
N HIS A 60 10.65 -0.90 5.44
CA HIS A 60 11.84 -0.22 4.91
C HIS A 60 12.74 0.36 6.01
N HIS A 61 12.13 1.00 7.04
CA HIS A 61 12.90 1.56 8.17
C HIS A 61 13.51 0.49 9.06
N ARG A 62 12.82 -0.61 9.31
CA ARG A 62 13.35 -1.75 10.06
C ARG A 62 14.51 -2.40 9.34
N MET A 63 14.38 -2.62 8.04
CA MET A 63 15.44 -3.15 7.19
C MET A 63 16.67 -2.25 7.20
N ALA A 64 16.48 -0.94 6.97
CA ALA A 64 17.57 0.04 6.99
C ALA A 64 18.25 0.12 8.37
N SER A 65 17.51 0.02 9.46
CA SER A 65 18.04 0.01 10.82
C SER A 65 18.85 -1.27 11.08
N SER A 66 18.35 -2.43 10.70
CA SER A 66 19.07 -3.70 10.84
C SER A 66 20.38 -3.69 10.07
N PHE A 67 20.37 -3.15 8.85
CA PHE A 67 21.59 -3.02 8.05
C PHE A 67 22.65 -2.14 8.71
N ARG A 68 22.24 -1.02 9.34
CA ARG A 68 23.16 -0.06 9.97
C ARG A 68 23.69 -0.55 11.32
N ASN A 69 22.85 -1.20 12.12
CA ASN A 69 23.13 -1.48 13.54
C ASN A 69 23.57 -2.92 13.83
N ASN A 70 23.38 -3.84 12.89
CA ASN A 70 23.69 -5.25 13.10
C ASN A 70 24.99 -5.61 12.38
N LYS A 71 26.02 -5.99 13.15
CA LYS A 71 27.32 -6.43 12.61
C LYS A 71 27.20 -7.61 11.63
N ASN A 72 26.22 -8.47 11.81
CA ASN A 72 25.97 -9.62 10.95
C ASN A 72 25.04 -9.30 9.77
N GLN A 73 24.51 -8.07 9.68
CA GLN A 73 23.56 -7.61 8.66
C GLN A 73 22.35 -8.54 8.49
N MET A 74 21.90 -9.16 9.58
CA MET A 74 20.76 -10.06 9.60
C MET A 74 19.49 -9.35 10.07
N CYS A 75 18.36 -9.72 9.51
CA CYS A 75 17.05 -9.27 9.98
C CYS A 75 16.03 -10.41 9.91
N LEU A 76 15.02 -10.33 10.76
CA LEU A 76 13.85 -11.18 10.64
C LEU A 76 13.01 -10.69 9.47
N ALA A 77 12.68 -11.57 8.54
CA ALA A 77 11.87 -11.27 7.37
C ALA A 77 10.71 -12.25 7.23
N TYR A 78 9.54 -11.72 6.88
CA TYR A 78 8.41 -12.50 6.41
C TYR A 78 8.40 -12.44 4.88
N ILE A 79 8.57 -13.58 4.23
CA ILE A 79 8.72 -13.67 2.77
C ILE A 79 7.49 -14.32 2.19
N VAL A 80 6.88 -13.65 1.22
CA VAL A 80 5.66 -14.11 0.52
C VAL A 80 5.82 -13.98 -0.98
N SER A 81 5.08 -14.80 -1.72
CA SER A 81 4.91 -14.64 -3.16
C SER A 81 4.24 -13.31 -3.47
N LYS A 82 4.64 -12.64 -4.56
CA LYS A 82 3.94 -11.44 -5.03
C LYS A 82 2.45 -11.69 -5.35
N ASN A 83 2.08 -12.93 -5.68
CA ASN A 83 0.71 -13.30 -5.98
C ASN A 83 -0.19 -13.35 -4.73
N GLU A 84 0.42 -13.48 -3.54
CA GLU A 84 -0.26 -13.41 -2.24
C GLU A 84 -0.37 -11.97 -1.71
N LEU A 85 0.23 -11.01 -2.40
CA LEU A 85 0.19 -9.61 -2.01
C LEU A 85 -0.91 -8.88 -2.77
N LYS A 86 -1.71 -8.13 -2.04
CA LYS A 86 -2.69 -7.22 -2.61
C LYS A 86 -2.30 -5.78 -2.25
N THR A 87 -2.12 -4.96 -3.28
CA THR A 87 -1.89 -3.53 -3.10
C THR A 87 -3.23 -2.82 -2.97
N HIS A 88 -3.39 -2.05 -1.91
CA HIS A 88 -4.56 -1.20 -1.71
C HIS A 88 -4.20 0.26 -1.86
N ALA A 89 -5.14 1.06 -2.33
CA ALA A 89 -5.02 2.51 -2.30
C ALA A 89 -4.84 2.99 -0.84
N PHE A 90 -4.12 4.09 -0.67
CA PHE A 90 -4.03 4.75 0.64
C PHE A 90 -4.67 6.13 0.49
N HIS A 91 -5.91 6.26 0.95
CA HIS A 91 -6.68 7.48 0.75
C HIS A 91 -6.18 8.62 1.65
N ARG A 92 -6.38 9.85 1.21
CA ARG A 92 -6.15 11.07 2.00
C ARG A 92 -7.48 11.75 2.24
N LEU A 93 -7.85 11.89 3.50
CA LEU A 93 -8.93 12.78 3.90
C LEU A 93 -8.29 14.13 4.25
N ILE A 94 -8.75 15.18 3.59
CA ILE A 94 -8.28 16.54 3.81
C ILE A 94 -9.41 17.31 4.48
N SER A 95 -9.18 17.75 5.70
CA SER A 95 -10.15 18.52 6.48
C SER A 95 -9.85 20.03 6.44
N ASN A 96 -10.81 20.83 6.93
CA ASN A 96 -10.72 22.29 7.00
C ASN A 96 -10.52 22.96 5.61
N ILE A 97 -11.27 22.52 4.62
CA ILE A 97 -11.27 23.12 3.30
C ILE A 97 -12.14 24.37 3.33
N ASN A 98 -11.53 25.56 3.19
CA ASN A 98 -12.23 26.84 3.25
C ASN A 98 -13.23 27.06 2.10
N SER A 99 -12.94 26.53 0.91
CA SER A 99 -13.80 26.72 -0.27
C SER A 99 -13.73 25.51 -1.21
N PRO A 100 -14.59 24.50 -1.02
CA PRO A 100 -14.68 23.35 -1.94
C PRO A 100 -14.90 23.75 -3.40
N LYS A 101 -15.67 24.81 -3.66
CA LYS A 101 -15.91 25.31 -5.01
C LYS A 101 -14.61 25.79 -5.68
N SER A 102 -13.81 26.58 -4.97
CA SER A 102 -12.53 27.08 -5.49
C SER A 102 -11.55 25.92 -5.78
N ILE A 103 -11.56 24.87 -4.96
CA ILE A 103 -10.75 23.68 -5.22
C ILE A 103 -11.20 22.99 -6.52
N ILE A 104 -12.51 22.79 -6.71
CA ILE A 104 -13.06 22.19 -7.93
C ILE A 104 -12.68 23.01 -9.15
N GLU A 105 -12.79 24.35 -9.09
CA GLU A 105 -12.39 25.25 -10.18
C GLU A 105 -10.89 25.10 -10.51
N LYS A 106 -10.02 25.11 -9.51
CA LYS A 106 -8.58 24.92 -9.72
C LYS A 106 -8.26 23.55 -10.34
N LEU A 107 -8.93 22.49 -9.88
CA LEU A 107 -8.75 21.17 -10.44
C LEU A 107 -9.21 21.11 -11.90
N ASN A 108 -10.37 21.69 -12.21
CA ASN A 108 -10.93 21.70 -13.56
C ASN A 108 -10.10 22.53 -14.54
N ASN A 109 -9.44 23.60 -14.07
CA ASN A 109 -8.58 24.45 -14.89
C ASN A 109 -7.24 23.78 -15.25
N ASN A 110 -6.76 22.86 -14.38
CA ASN A 110 -5.45 22.24 -14.55
C ASN A 110 -5.52 20.83 -15.13
N PHE A 111 -6.69 20.17 -15.09
CA PHE A 111 -6.82 18.76 -15.45
C PHE A 111 -8.12 18.49 -16.21
N LYS A 112 -8.13 17.40 -16.96
CA LYS A 112 -9.39 16.83 -17.48
C LYS A 112 -10.12 16.14 -16.31
N MET A 113 -11.13 16.83 -15.79
CA MET A 113 -11.96 16.35 -14.70
C MET A 113 -13.29 15.83 -15.21
N ARG A 114 -13.76 14.71 -14.70
CA ARG A 114 -15.08 14.13 -15.01
C ARG A 114 -15.76 13.69 -13.73
N LYS A 115 -17.05 13.97 -13.62
CA LYS A 115 -17.87 13.43 -12.54
C LYS A 115 -18.13 11.95 -12.80
N ILE A 116 -18.08 11.14 -11.74
CA ILE A 116 -18.36 9.72 -11.75
C ILE A 116 -19.36 9.37 -10.65
N GLU A 117 -20.09 8.27 -10.79
CA GLU A 117 -21.07 7.85 -9.80
C GLU A 117 -20.43 7.21 -8.56
N LYS A 118 -19.37 6.45 -8.77
CA LYS A 118 -18.64 5.72 -7.71
C LYS A 118 -17.17 5.60 -8.08
N PRO A 119 -16.30 5.43 -7.07
CA PRO A 119 -14.87 5.20 -7.33
C PRO A 119 -14.64 3.85 -8.01
N ASN A 120 -13.66 3.81 -8.89
CA ASN A 120 -13.16 2.58 -9.52
C ASN A 120 -11.74 2.29 -9.02
N PRO A 121 -11.52 1.26 -8.19
CA PRO A 121 -10.20 0.90 -7.66
C PRO A 121 -9.17 0.54 -8.74
N GLU A 122 -9.62 0.08 -9.90
CA GLU A 122 -8.75 -0.35 -11.01
C GLU A 122 -8.38 0.82 -11.96
N SER A 123 -8.79 2.03 -11.63
CA SER A 123 -8.50 3.21 -12.47
C SER A 123 -7.08 3.70 -12.27
N ASP A 124 -6.41 4.03 -13.36
CA ASP A 124 -5.11 4.72 -13.36
C ASP A 124 -5.24 6.23 -13.10
N ASP A 125 -6.44 6.77 -13.16
CA ASP A 125 -6.72 8.18 -12.88
C ASP A 125 -6.81 8.42 -11.36
N LEU A 126 -6.43 9.63 -10.93
CA LEU A 126 -6.70 10.08 -9.57
C LEU A 126 -8.20 10.25 -9.38
N GLN A 127 -8.72 9.80 -8.26
CA GLN A 127 -10.13 9.93 -7.93
C GLN A 127 -10.30 10.65 -6.61
N PHE A 128 -11.28 11.52 -6.52
CA PHE A 128 -11.54 12.27 -5.31
C PHE A 128 -13.03 12.52 -5.10
N TYR A 129 -13.37 12.67 -3.83
CA TYR A 129 -14.71 12.98 -3.36
C TYR A 129 -14.72 14.38 -2.76
N ILE A 130 -15.55 15.25 -3.27
CA ILE A 130 -15.70 16.61 -2.77
C ILE A 130 -17.13 17.09 -3.03
N ASN A 131 -17.70 17.84 -2.11
CA ASN A 131 -19.03 18.41 -2.23
C ASN A 131 -20.09 17.37 -2.63
N ASN A 132 -20.07 16.20 -1.97
CA ASN A 132 -20.97 15.07 -2.18
C ASN A 132 -20.92 14.43 -3.59
N ASN A 133 -19.86 14.65 -4.33
CA ASN A 133 -19.69 14.06 -5.66
C ASN A 133 -18.32 13.42 -5.80
N TRP A 134 -18.29 12.33 -6.55
CA TRP A 134 -17.07 11.70 -7.02
C TRP A 134 -16.61 12.28 -8.35
N TYR A 135 -15.32 12.41 -8.49
CA TYR A 135 -14.67 12.87 -9.71
C TYR A 135 -13.44 12.00 -10.01
N THR A 136 -13.16 11.86 -11.30
CA THR A 136 -11.87 11.34 -11.79
C THR A 136 -11.08 12.46 -12.44
N LEU A 137 -9.77 12.40 -12.33
CA LEU A 137 -8.84 13.40 -12.74
C LEU A 137 -7.70 12.76 -13.52
N SER A 138 -7.67 12.98 -14.82
CA SER A 138 -6.63 12.47 -15.72
C SER A 138 -5.42 13.40 -15.69
N ALA A 139 -4.32 12.91 -15.14
CA ALA A 139 -3.07 13.67 -15.04
C ALA A 139 -2.04 13.29 -16.14
N GLY A 140 -2.33 12.30 -16.97
CA GLY A 140 -1.40 11.80 -17.98
C GLY A 140 -0.04 11.33 -17.39
N ASN A 141 0.94 11.12 -18.23
CA ASN A 141 2.31 10.92 -17.80
C ASN A 141 3.00 12.27 -17.60
N VAL A 142 3.68 12.43 -16.47
CA VAL A 142 4.38 13.67 -16.10
C VAL A 142 5.87 13.62 -16.43
N SER A 143 6.43 12.42 -16.68
CA SER A 143 7.85 12.20 -16.89
C SER A 143 8.10 10.82 -17.51
N ASP A 144 9.28 10.60 -18.05
CA ASP A 144 9.75 9.28 -18.50
C ASP A 144 10.17 8.37 -17.33
N ARG A 145 10.27 8.92 -16.12
CA ARG A 145 10.63 8.15 -14.93
C ARG A 145 9.39 7.47 -14.33
N PHE A 146 9.45 6.16 -14.19
CA PHE A 146 8.36 5.37 -13.60
C PHE A 146 7.89 5.90 -12.24
N SER A 147 8.83 6.24 -11.34
CA SER A 147 8.51 6.72 -9.99
C SER A 147 7.72 8.03 -9.96
N GLU A 148 7.90 8.89 -10.97
CA GLU A 148 7.18 10.16 -11.08
C GLU A 148 5.77 9.97 -11.63
N ASN A 149 5.52 8.86 -12.30
CA ASN A 149 4.20 8.50 -12.84
C ASN A 149 3.33 7.69 -11.87
N LEU A 150 3.84 7.32 -10.69
CA LEU A 150 3.02 6.68 -9.66
C LEU A 150 1.90 7.62 -9.20
N GLN A 151 0.70 7.08 -8.99
CA GLN A 151 -0.47 7.87 -8.55
C GLN A 151 -0.18 8.68 -7.28
N VAL A 152 0.55 8.10 -6.31
CA VAL A 152 0.93 8.80 -5.08
C VAL A 152 1.82 10.01 -5.36
N THR A 153 2.74 9.91 -6.30
CA THR A 153 3.62 11.02 -6.71
C THR A 153 2.83 12.10 -7.45
N LYS A 154 2.00 11.69 -8.40
CA LYS A 154 1.09 12.61 -9.12
C LYS A 154 0.17 13.35 -8.16
N LEU A 155 -0.46 12.64 -7.22
CA LEU A 155 -1.30 13.25 -6.19
C LEU A 155 -0.53 14.33 -5.41
N SER A 156 0.65 13.99 -4.90
CA SER A 156 1.46 14.92 -4.12
C SER A 156 1.92 16.13 -4.93
N GLN A 157 2.50 15.91 -6.11
CA GLN A 157 3.16 16.97 -6.90
C GLN A 157 2.17 17.85 -7.67
N LEU A 158 1.07 17.28 -8.17
CA LEU A 158 0.16 17.97 -9.06
C LEU A 158 -1.09 18.51 -8.35
N VAL A 159 -1.45 17.91 -7.21
CA VAL A 159 -2.69 18.26 -6.50
C VAL A 159 -2.41 18.81 -5.11
N LEU A 160 -1.77 18.03 -4.23
CA LEU A 160 -1.65 18.43 -2.83
C LEU A 160 -0.79 19.68 -2.65
N LYS A 161 0.36 19.75 -3.31
CA LYS A 161 1.25 20.91 -3.22
C LYS A 161 0.66 22.16 -3.87
N PRO A 162 0.32 22.17 -5.17
CA PRO A 162 -0.08 23.41 -5.85
C PRO A 162 -1.51 23.87 -5.53
N ILE A 163 -2.44 22.94 -5.27
CA ILE A 163 -3.87 23.27 -5.10
C ILE A 163 -4.23 23.41 -3.62
N PHE A 164 -3.74 22.51 -2.75
CA PHE A 164 -4.04 22.52 -1.33
C PHE A 164 -2.94 23.17 -0.48
N GLY A 165 -1.77 23.49 -1.04
CA GLY A 165 -0.64 24.03 -0.27
C GLY A 165 0.00 23.05 0.71
N ILE A 166 -0.23 21.74 0.52
CA ILE A 166 0.27 20.69 1.40
C ILE A 166 1.64 20.24 0.93
N MET A 167 2.70 20.78 1.51
CA MET A 167 4.09 20.46 1.13
C MET A 167 4.55 19.09 1.64
N ASP A 168 4.13 18.72 2.85
CA ASP A 168 4.40 17.42 3.48
C ASP A 168 3.12 16.87 4.11
N GLU A 169 2.53 15.87 3.47
CA GLU A 169 1.29 15.23 3.93
C GLU A 169 1.43 14.62 5.33
N ARG A 170 2.62 14.12 5.69
CA ARG A 170 2.85 13.43 6.97
C ARG A 170 2.89 14.39 8.15
N LYS A 171 3.21 15.66 7.91
CA LYS A 171 3.30 16.70 8.94
C LYS A 171 2.07 17.60 8.97
N ASN A 172 1.21 17.52 7.98
CA ASN A 172 0.04 18.38 7.88
C ASN A 172 -1.11 17.83 8.74
N LYS A 173 -1.55 18.64 9.71
CA LYS A 173 -2.61 18.27 10.68
C LYS A 173 -3.99 18.08 10.04
N ASN A 174 -4.20 18.63 8.84
CA ASN A 174 -5.46 18.53 8.12
C ASN A 174 -5.49 17.31 7.17
N VAL A 175 -4.43 16.50 7.15
CA VAL A 175 -4.36 15.28 6.33
C VAL A 175 -4.44 14.07 7.22
N GLN A 176 -5.45 13.24 7.00
CA GLN A 176 -5.59 11.93 7.61
C GLN A 176 -5.41 10.84 6.56
N PHE A 177 -4.63 9.82 6.90
CA PHE A 177 -4.43 8.65 6.04
C PHE A 177 -5.44 7.57 6.36
N ILE A 178 -6.15 7.08 5.33
CA ILE A 178 -7.19 6.07 5.48
C ILE A 178 -6.80 4.85 4.66
N PRO A 179 -6.63 3.67 5.31
CA PRO A 179 -6.25 2.44 4.61
C PRO A 179 -7.28 2.04 3.55
N GLY A 180 -6.82 1.59 2.40
CA GLY A 180 -7.69 1.23 1.27
C GLY A 180 -8.32 -0.16 1.34
N ASN A 181 -8.09 -0.91 2.42
CA ASN A 181 -8.78 -2.18 2.68
C ASN A 181 -10.18 -1.97 3.30
N ILE A 182 -10.55 -0.73 3.63
CA ILE A 182 -11.89 -0.39 4.13
C ILE A 182 -12.80 0.04 2.97
N ASN A 183 -14.11 -0.09 3.17
CA ASN A 183 -15.07 0.45 2.21
C ASN A 183 -15.14 1.97 2.33
N ILE A 184 -14.50 2.67 1.39
CA ILE A 184 -14.38 4.13 1.42
C ILE A 184 -15.74 4.85 1.34
N GLN A 185 -16.72 4.31 0.65
CA GLN A 185 -18.06 4.90 0.57
C GLN A 185 -18.77 4.88 1.92
N ASN A 186 -18.68 3.77 2.64
CA ASN A 186 -19.22 3.65 3.99
C ASN A 186 -18.45 4.54 4.98
N TYR A 187 -17.13 4.61 4.82
CA TYR A 187 -16.31 5.51 5.63
C TYR A 187 -16.75 6.97 5.46
N ILE A 188 -16.91 7.43 4.23
CA ILE A 188 -17.35 8.80 3.91
C ILE A 188 -18.70 9.09 4.56
N LYS A 189 -19.69 8.20 4.39
CA LYS A 189 -21.03 8.40 4.97
C LYS A 189 -21.00 8.58 6.48
N ASN A 190 -20.11 7.89 7.18
CA ASN A 190 -20.09 7.84 8.64
C ASN A 190 -19.15 8.88 9.27
N ASN A 191 -18.13 9.35 8.56
CA ASN A 191 -17.04 10.10 9.16
C ASN A 191 -16.78 11.46 8.50
N VAL A 192 -17.20 11.67 7.25
CA VAL A 192 -16.93 12.93 6.53
C VAL A 192 -18.05 13.92 6.80
N LYS A 193 -17.71 15.06 7.40
CA LYS A 193 -18.61 16.17 7.64
C LYS A 193 -18.76 17.00 6.37
N LYS A 194 -19.84 17.80 6.29
CA LYS A 194 -20.16 18.65 5.12
C LYS A 194 -19.00 19.60 4.69
N ASN A 195 -18.03 19.86 5.54
CA ASN A 195 -16.92 20.79 5.29
C ASN A 195 -15.54 20.10 5.16
N ASP A 196 -15.54 18.79 4.98
CA ASP A 196 -14.32 18.02 4.73
C ASP A 196 -14.17 17.69 3.26
#